data_0433e1db6762675fd8edc2ad8ecba9e6
#
_entry.id   0433e1db6762675fd8edc2ad8ecba9e6
#
_cell.length_a   1.000
_cell.length_b   1.000
_cell.length_c   1.000
_cell.angle_alpha   90.00
_cell.angle_beta   90.00
_cell.angle_gamma   90.00
#
_symmetry.space_group_name_H-M   'P 1'
#
loop_
_entity.id
_entity.type
_entity.pdbx_description
1 polymer ?
#
loop_
_entity_poly.entity_id
_entity_poly.type
_entity_poly.pdbx_seq_one_letter_code
_entity_poly.pdbx_strand_id
1 'polypeptide(L)'
;MKNLILNIKDDNHDESKTKSEIKNQRNELYKANLEKIRSKMNDQEKRINESNQESGSYNWLTALPIKEHNYHLNKEQLWDALRIRFDWEIPRLPSECACGSKFNLAHALSCKKGGFVSIRHNEVRDITTQLLNEVCRDVRKEPPLITLTGEVMSERTASLSNEARLDISARGFWVPGQRVFCDVRVFDLSAQRYRNSKLKRCFQMNEDEKKEEIQR
;
A
#
# COMPACT_ATOMS: atom_id res chain seq x y z
N MET A 1 -4.91 19.71 -14.94
CA MET A 1 -3.90 19.02 -15.79
C MET A 1 -4.58 18.32 -16.98
N LYS A 2 -5.23 19.10 -17.86
CA LYS A 2 -5.75 18.60 -19.14
C LYS A 2 -4.65 18.89 -20.17
N ASN A 3 -4.26 17.89 -20.95
CA ASN A 3 -3.33 17.92 -22.09
C ASN A 3 -1.84 17.83 -21.76
N LEU A 4 -1.39 16.69 -21.23
CA LEU A 4 -0.03 16.22 -21.47
C LEU A 4 -0.09 14.89 -22.24
N ILE A 5 -0.72 14.95 -23.43
CA ILE A 5 -0.46 13.96 -24.46
C ILE A 5 0.90 14.34 -25.02
N LEU A 6 1.90 13.53 -24.71
CA LEU A 6 3.23 13.62 -25.28
C LEU A 6 3.09 13.45 -26.80
N ASN A 7 3.14 14.56 -27.56
CA ASN A 7 3.43 14.51 -28.97
C ASN A 7 4.89 14.05 -29.11
N ILE A 8 5.10 12.75 -29.16
CA ILE A 8 6.34 12.16 -29.64
C ILE A 8 6.29 12.34 -31.16
N LYS A 9 6.85 13.43 -31.63
CA LYS A 9 7.20 13.53 -33.05
C LYS A 9 8.35 12.58 -33.28
N ASP A 10 8.14 11.57 -34.11
CA ASP A 10 9.19 10.74 -34.69
C ASP A 10 10.01 11.64 -35.63
N ASP A 11 11.05 12.26 -35.10
CA ASP A 11 12.02 12.99 -35.90
C ASP A 11 13.19 12.03 -36.21
N ASN A 12 13.27 11.66 -37.47
CA ASN A 12 14.40 11.08 -38.21
C ASN A 12 14.95 9.74 -37.65
N HIS A 13 14.53 8.67 -38.27
CA HIS A 13 15.18 7.37 -38.22
C HIS A 13 16.58 7.46 -38.90
N ASP A 14 17.61 7.64 -38.09
CA ASP A 14 18.99 7.39 -38.49
C ASP A 14 19.21 5.88 -38.43
N GLU A 15 19.21 5.20 -39.58
CA GLU A 15 19.29 3.74 -39.72
C GLU A 15 20.63 3.13 -39.23
N SER A 16 21.56 3.95 -38.73
CA SER A 16 22.88 3.54 -38.30
C SER A 16 23.02 3.16 -36.81
N LYS A 17 22.01 3.41 -35.99
CA LYS A 17 22.08 3.21 -34.51
C LYS A 17 21.80 1.78 -34.10
N THR A 18 22.62 1.24 -33.22
CA THR A 18 22.41 -0.07 -32.63
C THR A 18 21.18 -0.06 -31.70
N LYS A 19 20.54 -1.25 -31.50
CA LYS A 19 19.41 -1.39 -30.54
C LYS A 19 19.73 -0.89 -29.14
N SER A 20 21.00 -1.00 -28.71
CA SER A 20 21.43 -0.53 -27.39
C SER A 20 21.51 1.00 -27.32
N GLU A 21 21.98 1.65 -28.37
CA GLU A 21 22.03 3.13 -28.48
C GLU A 21 20.63 3.74 -28.48
N ILE A 22 19.70 3.16 -29.24
CA ILE A 22 18.29 3.59 -29.24
C ILE A 22 17.67 3.44 -27.83
N LYS A 23 17.93 2.31 -27.16
CA LYS A 23 17.45 2.10 -25.79
C LYS A 23 18.04 3.13 -24.82
N ASN A 24 19.31 3.44 -24.93
CA ASN A 24 19.99 4.42 -24.08
C ASN A 24 19.44 5.82 -24.32
N GLN A 25 19.25 6.24 -25.57
CA GLN A 25 18.65 7.53 -25.92
C GLN A 25 17.22 7.67 -25.40
N ARG A 26 16.39 6.62 -25.51
CA ARG A 26 15.05 6.60 -24.93
C ARG A 26 15.09 6.76 -23.39
N ASN A 27 16.02 6.08 -22.73
CA ASN A 27 16.17 6.19 -21.27
C ASN A 27 16.61 7.61 -20.86
N GLU A 28 17.54 8.23 -21.59
CA GLU A 28 17.97 9.60 -21.30
C GLU A 28 16.84 10.61 -21.54
N LEU A 29 16.11 10.47 -22.64
CA LEU A 29 14.94 11.31 -22.92
C LEU A 29 13.85 11.14 -21.83
N TYR A 30 13.61 9.91 -21.40
CA TYR A 30 12.67 9.61 -20.33
C TYR A 30 13.11 10.25 -19.01
N LYS A 31 14.39 10.14 -18.63
CA LYS A 31 14.92 10.79 -17.43
C LYS A 31 14.78 12.31 -17.49
N ALA A 32 15.15 12.93 -18.62
CA ALA A 32 15.04 14.37 -18.82
C ALA A 32 13.58 14.85 -18.70
N ASN A 33 12.64 14.11 -19.28
CA ASN A 33 11.21 14.40 -19.17
C ASN A 33 10.69 14.24 -17.72
N LEU A 34 11.13 13.21 -17.01
CA LEU A 34 10.81 13.04 -15.59
C LEU A 34 11.31 14.21 -14.73
N GLU A 35 12.55 14.64 -14.91
CA GLU A 35 13.11 15.78 -14.20
C GLU A 35 12.33 17.07 -14.52
N LYS A 36 11.97 17.28 -15.76
CA LYS A 36 11.15 18.44 -16.18
C LYS A 36 9.74 18.41 -15.55
N ILE A 37 9.13 17.24 -15.42
CA ILE A 37 7.84 17.08 -14.74
C ILE A 37 8.03 17.30 -13.23
N ARG A 38 9.05 16.67 -12.64
CA ARG A 38 9.34 16.74 -11.20
C ARG A 38 9.66 18.16 -10.72
N SER A 39 10.32 18.97 -11.57
CA SER A 39 10.60 20.38 -11.27
C SER A 39 9.34 21.25 -11.15
N LYS A 40 8.22 20.82 -11.74
CA LYS A 40 6.93 21.51 -11.68
C LYS A 40 6.00 21.00 -10.57
N MET A 41 6.37 19.90 -9.94
CA MET A 41 5.57 19.30 -8.87
C MET A 41 5.75 20.07 -7.56
N ASN A 42 4.66 20.25 -6.82
CA ASN A 42 4.72 20.66 -5.42
C ASN A 42 5.25 19.51 -4.52
N ASP A 43 5.49 19.78 -3.25
CA ASP A 43 6.11 18.79 -2.35
C ASP A 43 5.20 17.58 -2.09
N GLN A 44 3.88 17.76 -2.07
CA GLN A 44 2.92 16.67 -1.93
C GLN A 44 2.93 15.77 -3.18
N GLU A 45 2.91 16.36 -4.37
CA GLU A 45 2.99 15.62 -5.63
C GLU A 45 4.31 14.85 -5.78
N LYS A 46 5.43 15.47 -5.36
CA LYS A 46 6.74 14.77 -5.31
C LYS A 46 6.70 13.56 -4.40
N ARG A 47 6.13 13.71 -3.21
CA ARG A 47 6.01 12.63 -2.25
C ARG A 47 5.13 11.49 -2.76
N ILE A 48 4.00 11.81 -3.37
CA ILE A 48 3.12 10.82 -4.02
C ILE A 48 3.87 10.09 -5.13
N ASN A 49 4.60 10.83 -5.96
CA ASN A 49 5.42 10.24 -7.02
C ASN A 49 6.50 9.32 -6.47
N GLU A 50 7.18 9.69 -5.40
CA GLU A 50 8.16 8.84 -4.71
C GLU A 50 7.52 7.56 -4.17
N SER A 51 6.37 7.66 -3.48
CA SER A 51 5.67 6.48 -2.96
C SER A 51 5.17 5.55 -4.08
N ASN A 52 4.82 6.11 -5.23
CA ASN A 52 4.40 5.36 -6.40
C ASN A 52 5.56 4.64 -7.12
N GLN A 53 6.80 5.01 -6.85
CA GLN A 53 8.02 4.37 -7.37
C GLN A 53 8.56 3.28 -6.44
N GLU A 54 8.04 3.13 -5.23
CA GLU A 54 8.42 2.05 -4.33
C GLU A 54 8.13 0.68 -4.96
N SER A 55 9.01 -0.26 -4.68
CA SER A 55 8.89 -1.62 -5.24
C SER A 55 7.54 -2.24 -4.89
N GLY A 56 6.87 -2.77 -5.89
CA GLY A 56 5.55 -3.39 -5.74
C GLY A 56 4.36 -2.44 -5.80
N SER A 57 4.55 -1.13 -5.64
CA SER A 57 3.45 -0.16 -5.64
C SER A 57 2.65 -0.08 -6.94
N TYR A 58 3.24 -0.53 -8.05
CA TYR A 58 2.65 -0.54 -9.40
C TYR A 58 2.20 -1.92 -9.87
N ASN A 59 2.39 -2.99 -9.08
CA ASN A 59 2.11 -4.36 -9.51
C ASN A 59 0.64 -4.57 -9.89
N TRP A 60 -0.29 -3.90 -9.21
CA TRP A 60 -1.70 -3.98 -9.52
C TRP A 60 -2.07 -3.43 -10.92
N LEU A 61 -1.27 -2.49 -11.48
CA LEU A 61 -1.46 -1.96 -12.84
C LEU A 61 -1.06 -2.96 -13.92
N THR A 62 -0.19 -3.89 -13.59
CA THR A 62 0.34 -4.93 -14.50
C THR A 62 -0.25 -6.31 -14.21
N ALA A 63 -1.07 -6.44 -13.17
CA ALA A 63 -1.78 -7.67 -12.86
C ALA A 63 -2.77 -8.02 -13.99
N LEU A 64 -2.82 -9.29 -14.37
CA LEU A 64 -3.81 -9.76 -15.34
C LEU A 64 -5.22 -9.65 -14.74
N PRO A 65 -6.20 -9.12 -15.47
CA PRO A 65 -7.57 -8.94 -14.99
C PRO A 65 -8.35 -10.26 -15.03
N ILE A 66 -7.93 -11.22 -14.24
CA ILE A 66 -8.51 -12.56 -14.18
C ILE A 66 -9.80 -12.51 -13.35
N LYS A 67 -10.94 -12.80 -14.00
CA LYS A 67 -12.27 -12.73 -13.36
C LYS A 67 -12.46 -13.77 -12.27
N GLU A 68 -11.94 -14.95 -12.45
CA GLU A 68 -12.02 -16.10 -11.52
C GLU A 68 -11.37 -15.76 -10.16
N HIS A 69 -10.38 -14.87 -10.17
CA HIS A 69 -9.68 -14.40 -8.96
C HIS A 69 -10.13 -13.01 -8.50
N ASN A 70 -11.16 -12.42 -9.12
CA ASN A 70 -11.63 -11.06 -8.84
C ASN A 70 -10.55 -9.97 -9.02
N TYR A 71 -9.57 -10.19 -9.89
CA TYR A 71 -8.50 -9.21 -10.19
C TYR A 71 -8.93 -8.18 -11.25
N HIS A 72 -10.13 -8.29 -11.77
CA HIS A 72 -10.66 -7.34 -12.74
C HIS A 72 -11.27 -6.12 -12.01
N LEU A 73 -10.93 -4.95 -12.50
CA LEU A 73 -11.57 -3.70 -12.10
C LEU A 73 -12.52 -3.26 -13.20
N ASN A 74 -13.70 -2.80 -12.86
CA ASN A 74 -14.53 -2.09 -13.82
C ASN A 74 -13.95 -0.70 -14.10
N LYS A 75 -14.51 -0.02 -15.11
CA LYS A 75 -14.01 1.30 -15.54
C LYS A 75 -14.00 2.34 -14.40
N GLU A 76 -15.03 2.36 -13.58
CA GLU A 76 -15.16 3.32 -12.47
C GLU A 76 -14.15 3.00 -11.36
N GLN A 77 -14.05 1.74 -10.97
CA GLN A 77 -13.06 1.27 -9.99
C GLN A 77 -11.63 1.57 -10.43
N LEU A 78 -11.28 1.35 -11.70
CA LEU A 78 -9.96 1.69 -12.22
C LEU A 78 -9.69 3.20 -12.13
N TRP A 79 -10.67 4.03 -12.53
CA TRP A 79 -10.54 5.47 -12.43
C TRP A 79 -10.41 5.96 -11.00
N ASP A 80 -11.17 5.41 -10.07
CA ASP A 80 -11.08 5.77 -8.65
C ASP A 80 -9.73 5.31 -8.05
N ALA A 81 -9.26 4.12 -8.40
CA ALA A 81 -7.93 3.67 -8.00
C ALA A 81 -6.80 4.59 -8.51
N LEU A 82 -6.90 5.06 -9.77
CA LEU A 82 -5.94 6.03 -10.31
C LEU A 82 -6.04 7.40 -9.62
N ARG A 83 -7.25 7.87 -9.31
CA ARG A 83 -7.46 9.11 -8.58
C ARG A 83 -6.84 9.05 -7.18
N ILE A 84 -7.07 7.94 -6.47
CA ILE A 84 -6.46 7.71 -5.15
C ILE A 84 -4.94 7.68 -5.26
N ARG A 85 -4.41 6.97 -6.26
CA ARG A 85 -2.97 6.83 -6.47
C ARG A 85 -2.25 8.15 -6.73
N PHE A 86 -2.89 9.05 -7.48
CA PHE A 86 -2.28 10.31 -7.91
C PHE A 86 -2.84 11.54 -7.18
N ASP A 87 -3.61 11.32 -6.12
CA ASP A 87 -4.29 12.38 -5.35
C ASP A 87 -5.12 13.32 -6.24
N TRP A 88 -5.79 12.75 -7.24
CA TRP A 88 -6.71 13.50 -8.09
C TRP A 88 -8.06 13.64 -7.42
N GLU A 89 -8.79 14.67 -7.78
CA GLU A 89 -10.14 14.90 -7.29
C GLU A 89 -11.06 13.70 -7.60
N ILE A 90 -11.72 13.19 -6.57
CA ILE A 90 -12.72 12.14 -6.69
C ILE A 90 -14.09 12.82 -6.74
N PRO A 91 -14.82 12.73 -7.86
CA PRO A 91 -16.14 13.33 -7.99
C PRO A 91 -17.16 12.60 -7.11
N ARG A 92 -18.20 13.31 -6.69
CA ARG A 92 -19.34 12.74 -5.93
C ARG A 92 -18.98 12.25 -4.54
N LEU A 93 -17.91 12.72 -3.93
CA LEU A 93 -17.69 12.48 -2.50
C LEU A 93 -18.74 13.27 -1.68
N PRO A 94 -19.18 12.72 -0.55
CA PRO A 94 -20.01 13.45 0.41
C PRO A 94 -19.27 14.73 0.87
N SER A 95 -20.02 15.78 1.18
CA SER A 95 -19.46 17.01 1.74
C SER A 95 -18.97 16.81 3.17
N GLU A 96 -19.67 15.95 3.93
CA GLU A 96 -19.44 15.71 5.35
C GLU A 96 -19.38 14.23 5.68
N CYS A 97 -18.57 13.90 6.66
CA CYS A 97 -18.48 12.58 7.25
C CYS A 97 -19.51 12.44 8.39
N ALA A 98 -19.87 11.21 8.73
CA ALA A 98 -20.68 10.90 9.91
C ALA A 98 -20.10 11.42 11.24
N CYS A 99 -18.84 11.83 11.27
CA CYS A 99 -18.21 12.49 12.42
C CYS A 99 -18.43 14.02 12.47
N GLY A 100 -19.08 14.62 11.45
CA GLY A 100 -19.30 16.06 11.30
C GLY A 100 -18.12 16.82 10.67
N SER A 101 -17.05 16.15 10.30
CA SER A 101 -15.89 16.79 9.63
C SER A 101 -16.07 16.80 8.12
N LYS A 102 -15.45 17.79 7.44
CA LYS A 102 -15.38 17.80 5.97
C LYS A 102 -14.82 16.50 5.44
N PHE A 103 -15.53 15.88 4.50
CA PHE A 103 -15.13 14.62 3.90
C PHE A 103 -14.13 14.86 2.77
N ASN A 104 -13.01 14.18 2.83
CA ASN A 104 -12.02 14.06 1.77
C ASN A 104 -11.29 12.74 1.91
N LEU A 105 -10.44 12.39 0.96
CA LEU A 105 -9.72 11.11 0.96
C LEU A 105 -8.88 10.91 2.23
N ALA A 106 -8.10 11.90 2.63
CA ALA A 106 -7.26 11.82 3.84
C ALA A 106 -8.10 11.62 5.11
N HIS A 107 -9.25 12.31 5.21
CA HIS A 107 -10.19 12.10 6.31
C HIS A 107 -10.79 10.68 6.28
N ALA A 108 -11.23 10.20 5.12
CA ALA A 108 -11.76 8.84 4.96
C ALA A 108 -10.75 7.77 5.41
N LEU A 109 -9.48 7.94 5.05
CA LEU A 109 -8.40 7.00 5.40
C LEU A 109 -8.01 7.01 6.90
N SER A 110 -8.40 8.04 7.65
CA SER A 110 -8.03 8.22 9.06
C SER A 110 -9.21 8.28 10.05
N CYS A 111 -10.43 8.43 9.57
CA CYS A 111 -11.61 8.61 10.42
C CYS A 111 -12.04 7.31 11.11
N LYS A 112 -11.93 7.28 12.43
CA LYS A 112 -12.35 6.13 13.24
C LYS A 112 -13.88 5.94 13.26
N LYS A 113 -14.67 7.02 13.23
CA LYS A 113 -16.13 6.95 13.28
C LYS A 113 -16.75 6.42 11.98
N GLY A 114 -16.12 6.67 10.84
CA GLY A 114 -16.60 6.20 9.55
C GLY A 114 -16.36 4.71 9.28
N GLY A 115 -15.59 4.02 10.13
CA GLY A 115 -15.30 2.58 9.99
C GLY A 115 -14.32 2.23 8.85
N PHE A 116 -13.94 3.16 8.00
CA PHE A 116 -13.08 2.90 6.84
C PHE A 116 -11.70 2.35 7.22
N VAL A 117 -11.15 2.77 8.37
CA VAL A 117 -9.88 2.26 8.88
C VAL A 117 -9.97 0.75 9.14
N SER A 118 -11.01 0.31 9.84
CA SER A 118 -11.24 -1.11 10.16
C SER A 118 -11.62 -1.91 8.93
N ILE A 119 -12.47 -1.37 8.05
CA ILE A 119 -12.84 -2.04 6.79
C ILE A 119 -11.59 -2.30 5.95
N ARG A 120 -10.76 -1.29 5.73
CA ARG A 120 -9.53 -1.40 4.94
C ARG A 120 -8.54 -2.40 5.55
N HIS A 121 -8.38 -2.37 6.87
CA HIS A 121 -7.54 -3.33 7.58
C HIS A 121 -8.05 -4.77 7.37
N ASN A 122 -9.35 -4.99 7.58
CA ASN A 122 -9.96 -6.31 7.44
C ASN A 122 -9.86 -6.84 6.01
N GLU A 123 -10.07 -6.01 5.00
CA GLU A 123 -9.91 -6.38 3.59
C GLU A 123 -8.49 -6.86 3.28
N VAL A 124 -7.47 -6.10 3.70
CA VAL A 124 -6.06 -6.49 3.49
C VAL A 124 -5.74 -7.79 4.23
N ARG A 125 -6.18 -7.93 5.49
CA ARG A 125 -6.01 -9.16 6.27
C ARG A 125 -6.66 -10.36 5.57
N ASP A 126 -7.89 -10.20 5.12
CA ASP A 126 -8.67 -11.30 4.55
C ASP A 126 -8.11 -11.75 3.19
N ILE A 127 -7.69 -10.81 2.33
CA ILE A 127 -6.98 -11.12 1.08
C ILE A 127 -5.64 -11.81 1.38
N THR A 128 -4.88 -11.32 2.35
CA THR A 128 -3.61 -11.95 2.74
C THR A 128 -3.84 -13.38 3.25
N THR A 129 -4.90 -13.61 4.03
CA THR A 129 -5.28 -14.94 4.50
C THR A 129 -5.61 -15.87 3.33
N GLN A 130 -6.34 -15.39 2.32
CA GLN A 130 -6.66 -16.18 1.11
C GLN A 130 -5.39 -16.59 0.36
N LEU A 131 -4.48 -15.63 0.12
CA LEU A 131 -3.21 -15.91 -0.56
C LEU A 131 -2.33 -16.90 0.22
N LEU A 132 -2.29 -16.79 1.54
CA LEU A 132 -1.55 -17.75 2.38
C LEU A 132 -2.17 -19.15 2.34
N ASN A 133 -3.49 -19.28 2.22
CA ASN A 133 -4.15 -20.57 2.08
C ASN A 133 -3.76 -21.33 0.79
N GLU A 134 -3.33 -20.62 -0.26
CA GLU A 134 -2.89 -21.23 -1.52
C GLU A 134 -1.49 -21.90 -1.38
N VAL A 135 -0.64 -21.36 -0.49
CA VAL A 135 0.79 -21.76 -0.41
C VAL A 135 1.21 -22.32 0.94
N CYS A 136 0.41 -22.11 1.99
CA CYS A 136 0.70 -22.50 3.36
C CYS A 136 -0.31 -23.53 3.90
N ARG A 137 0.01 -24.10 5.05
CA ARG A 137 -0.88 -25.00 5.78
C ARG A 137 -1.34 -24.38 7.09
N ASP A 138 -2.48 -24.83 7.63
CA ASP A 138 -3.01 -24.42 8.93
C ASP A 138 -3.02 -22.89 9.08
N VAL A 139 -3.59 -22.22 8.06
CA VAL A 139 -3.76 -20.76 8.06
C VAL A 139 -4.96 -20.42 8.92
N ARG A 140 -4.78 -19.51 9.85
CA ARG A 140 -5.83 -19.07 10.78
C ARG A 140 -5.91 -17.55 10.79
N LYS A 141 -7.12 -17.04 10.69
CA LYS A 141 -7.44 -15.63 10.87
C LYS A 141 -7.70 -15.35 12.35
N GLU A 142 -7.16 -14.26 12.85
CA GLU A 142 -7.28 -13.82 14.25
C GLU A 142 -6.99 -14.92 15.28
N PRO A 143 -5.83 -15.59 15.16
CA PRO A 143 -5.49 -16.64 16.14
C PRO A 143 -5.33 -16.00 17.52
N PRO A 144 -5.91 -16.61 18.57
CA PRO A 144 -5.69 -16.14 19.93
C PRO A 144 -4.21 -16.31 20.28
N LEU A 145 -3.66 -15.36 21.02
CA LEU A 145 -2.36 -15.48 21.63
C LEU A 145 -2.51 -16.40 22.85
N ILE A 146 -2.09 -17.64 22.71
CA ILE A 146 -2.12 -18.63 23.79
C ILE A 146 -0.72 -18.69 24.39
N THR A 147 -0.61 -18.46 25.70
CA THR A 147 0.63 -18.69 26.44
C THR A 147 1.03 -20.14 26.34
N LEU A 148 2.31 -20.40 26.08
CA LEU A 148 2.86 -21.73 26.24
C LEU A 148 2.77 -22.13 27.73
N THR A 149 2.37 -23.36 27.99
CA THR A 149 2.22 -23.86 29.38
C THR A 149 3.51 -23.66 30.17
N GLY A 150 3.45 -22.93 31.29
CA GLY A 150 4.58 -22.67 32.19
C GLY A 150 5.23 -21.28 32.04
N GLU A 151 4.83 -20.48 31.10
CA GLU A 151 5.31 -19.09 30.99
C GLU A 151 4.48 -18.18 31.88
N VAL A 152 5.14 -17.49 32.80
CA VAL A 152 4.54 -16.40 33.60
C VAL A 152 4.76 -15.12 32.83
N MET A 153 3.72 -14.63 32.18
CA MET A 153 3.77 -13.37 31.48
C MET A 153 3.53 -12.20 32.43
N SER A 154 4.24 -11.09 32.24
CA SER A 154 4.03 -9.89 33.05
C SER A 154 2.64 -9.30 32.78
N GLU A 155 2.00 -8.78 33.83
CA GLU A 155 0.62 -8.26 33.82
C GLU A 155 0.37 -7.11 32.81
N ARG A 156 1.40 -6.65 32.10
CA ARG A 156 1.34 -5.52 31.16
C ARG A 156 1.46 -5.95 29.69
N THR A 157 1.49 -7.24 29.38
CA THR A 157 1.64 -7.70 28.00
C THR A 157 0.28 -8.04 27.38
N ALA A 158 0.12 -7.74 26.09
CA ALA A 158 -1.07 -8.10 25.31
C ALA A 158 -1.41 -9.61 25.39
N SER A 159 -0.42 -10.44 25.76
CA SER A 159 -0.56 -11.89 25.91
C SER A 159 -1.43 -12.32 27.10
N LEU A 160 -1.69 -11.44 28.06
CA LEU A 160 -2.57 -11.71 29.20
C LEU A 160 -4.04 -11.42 28.92
N SER A 161 -4.34 -10.67 27.89
CA SER A 161 -5.71 -10.47 27.47
C SER A 161 -6.19 -11.72 26.73
N ASN A 162 -7.24 -12.38 27.26
CA ASN A 162 -7.92 -13.47 26.53
C ASN A 162 -8.46 -13.04 25.16
N GLU A 163 -8.49 -11.73 24.90
CA GLU A 163 -8.92 -11.11 23.64
C GLU A 163 -7.74 -10.72 22.74
N ALA A 164 -6.49 -10.81 23.22
CA ALA A 164 -5.32 -10.50 22.40
C ALA A 164 -5.21 -11.48 21.24
N ARG A 165 -5.19 -10.95 20.05
CA ARG A 165 -5.16 -11.70 18.79
C ARG A 165 -4.17 -11.06 17.84
N LEU A 166 -3.52 -11.90 17.04
CA LEU A 166 -2.80 -11.47 15.86
C LEU A 166 -3.71 -11.57 14.64
N ASP A 167 -3.38 -10.88 13.57
CA ASP A 167 -4.23 -10.87 12.41
C ASP A 167 -4.28 -12.21 11.69
N ILE A 168 -3.11 -12.87 11.49
CA ILE A 168 -3.01 -14.11 10.74
C ILE A 168 -1.91 -14.99 11.34
N SER A 169 -2.12 -16.32 11.33
CA SER A 169 -1.03 -17.28 11.46
C SER A 169 -1.06 -18.29 10.31
N ALA A 170 0.11 -18.75 9.90
CA ALA A 170 0.27 -19.73 8.83
C ALA A 170 1.45 -20.67 9.12
N ARG A 171 1.47 -21.87 8.55
CA ARG A 171 2.56 -22.82 8.69
C ARG A 171 3.23 -23.06 7.35
N GLY A 172 4.57 -22.93 7.32
CA GLY A 172 5.37 -23.25 6.14
C GLY A 172 5.63 -22.10 5.21
N PHE A 173 5.46 -20.85 5.65
CA PHE A 173 5.71 -19.66 4.83
C PHE A 173 7.20 -19.44 4.52
N TRP A 174 8.04 -19.36 5.56
CA TRP A 174 9.49 -19.21 5.41
C TRP A 174 10.22 -20.56 5.43
N VAL A 175 9.84 -21.41 6.36
CA VAL A 175 10.47 -22.72 6.59
C VAL A 175 9.38 -23.77 6.67
N PRO A 176 9.51 -24.92 5.97
CA PRO A 176 8.55 -26.02 6.07
C PRO A 176 8.27 -26.41 7.51
N GLY A 177 7.01 -26.48 7.91
CA GLY A 177 6.58 -26.88 9.24
C GLY A 177 6.64 -25.79 10.32
N GLN A 178 7.35 -24.70 10.11
CA GLN A 178 7.40 -23.58 11.05
C GLN A 178 6.13 -22.73 10.96
N ARG A 179 5.61 -22.29 12.11
CA ARG A 179 4.51 -21.34 12.19
C ARG A 179 5.03 -19.90 12.12
N VAL A 180 4.41 -19.09 11.27
CA VAL A 180 4.60 -17.65 11.22
C VAL A 180 3.34 -16.96 11.73
N PHE A 181 3.53 -15.82 12.35
CA PHE A 181 2.48 -14.91 12.74
C PHE A 181 2.66 -13.60 11.99
N CYS A 182 1.58 -13.11 11.40
CA CYS A 182 1.56 -11.88 10.64
C CYS A 182 0.59 -10.90 11.30
N ASP A 183 0.99 -9.66 11.36
CA ASP A 183 0.17 -8.56 11.80
C ASP A 183 0.11 -7.51 10.68
N VAL A 184 -1.09 -7.10 10.32
CA VAL A 184 -1.36 -6.19 9.21
C VAL A 184 -1.42 -4.76 9.73
N ARG A 185 -0.59 -3.87 9.22
CA ARG A 185 -0.66 -2.46 9.55
C ARG A 185 -0.86 -1.64 8.29
N VAL A 186 -2.01 -0.99 8.19
CA VAL A 186 -2.33 -0.09 7.08
C VAL A 186 -2.26 1.34 7.57
N PHE A 187 -1.40 2.15 6.96
CA PHE A 187 -1.24 3.56 7.31
C PHE A 187 -1.17 4.45 6.08
N ASP A 188 -1.48 5.73 6.26
CA ASP A 188 -1.45 6.72 5.20
C ASP A 188 -0.12 7.48 5.21
N LEU A 189 0.69 7.31 4.18
CA LEU A 189 1.98 8.00 4.00
C LEU A 189 1.82 9.52 3.83
N SER A 190 0.64 9.99 3.42
CA SER A 190 0.32 11.40 3.25
C SER A 190 -0.12 12.08 4.55
N ALA A 191 -0.33 11.30 5.63
CA ALA A 191 -0.73 11.83 6.92
C ALA A 191 0.27 12.86 7.45
N GLN A 192 -0.24 13.88 8.13
CA GLN A 192 0.55 15.02 8.62
C GLN A 192 1.78 14.60 9.44
N ARG A 193 1.69 13.53 10.24
CA ARG A 193 2.79 13.00 11.05
C ARG A 193 4.00 12.53 10.22
N TYR A 194 3.80 12.17 8.95
CA TYR A 194 4.85 11.66 8.07
C TYR A 194 5.34 12.69 7.05
N ARG A 195 4.69 13.84 6.96
CA ARG A 195 4.92 14.82 5.89
C ARG A 195 6.40 15.24 5.74
N ASN A 196 7.12 15.37 6.84
CA ASN A 196 8.53 15.79 6.87
C ASN A 196 9.52 14.61 6.99
N SER A 197 9.05 13.38 6.90
CA SER A 197 9.89 12.19 7.03
C SER A 197 10.12 11.53 5.69
N LYS A 198 11.32 11.00 5.44
CA LYS A 198 11.59 10.15 4.26
C LYS A 198 10.73 8.90 4.31
N LEU A 199 10.30 8.39 3.14
CA LEU A 199 9.42 7.21 3.04
C LEU A 199 9.96 6.01 3.84
N LYS A 200 11.23 5.65 3.63
CA LYS A 200 11.88 4.56 4.36
C LYS A 200 11.76 4.71 5.89
N ARG A 201 11.90 5.93 6.40
CA ARG A 201 11.75 6.21 7.83
C ARG A 201 10.29 6.05 8.29
N CYS A 202 9.31 6.39 7.45
CA CYS A 202 7.90 6.19 7.78
C CYS A 202 7.56 4.70 7.96
N PHE A 203 8.08 3.83 7.09
CA PHE A 203 7.93 2.38 7.24
C PHE A 203 8.60 1.89 8.53
N GLN A 204 9.85 2.30 8.77
CA GLN A 204 10.58 1.90 9.97
C GLN A 204 9.87 2.33 11.26
N MET A 205 9.37 3.57 11.32
CA MET A 205 8.61 4.05 12.49
C MET A 205 7.38 3.20 12.78
N ASN A 206 6.62 2.81 11.73
CA ASN A 206 5.44 1.98 11.92
C ASN A 206 5.80 0.54 12.35
N GLU A 207 6.90 0.02 11.86
CA GLU A 207 7.43 -1.29 12.25
C GLU A 207 7.91 -1.30 13.70
N ASP A 208 8.64 -0.27 14.12
CA ASP A 208 9.15 -0.14 15.49
C ASP A 208 8.02 0.07 16.49
N GLU A 209 7.04 0.94 16.19
CA GLU A 209 5.84 1.11 17.02
C GLU A 209 5.11 -0.23 17.23
N LYS A 210 5.02 -1.05 16.20
CA LYS A 210 4.35 -2.35 16.30
C LYS A 210 5.13 -3.35 17.14
N LYS A 211 6.46 -3.38 17.00
CA LYS A 211 7.34 -4.21 17.84
C LYS A 211 7.18 -3.84 19.32
N GLU A 212 7.11 -2.55 19.65
CA GLU A 212 6.88 -2.09 21.01
C GLU A 212 5.49 -2.46 21.54
N GLU A 213 4.45 -2.44 20.70
CA GLU A 213 3.10 -2.88 21.09
C GLU A 213 3.06 -4.37 21.45
N ILE A 214 3.83 -5.22 20.74
CA ILE A 214 3.91 -6.66 20.99
C ILE A 214 4.73 -6.97 22.25
N GLN A 215 5.71 -6.13 22.58
CA GLN A 215 6.59 -6.32 23.74
C GLN A 215 5.99 -5.78 25.06
N ARG A 216 4.95 -4.98 25.02
CA ARG A 216 4.23 -4.44 26.17
C ARG A 216 3.12 -5.36 26.64
#